data_bb22537dc37f5c5b35a9f5ad12e2c0b0
#
_entry.id   bb22537dc37f5c5b35a9f5ad12e2c0b0
#
_cell.length_a   1.000
_cell.length_b   1.000
_cell.length_c   1.000
_cell.angle_alpha   90.00
_cell.angle_beta   90.00
_cell.angle_gamma   90.00
#
_symmetry.space_group_name_H-M   'P 1'
#
loop_
_entity.id
_entity.type
_entity.pdbx_description
1 polymer ?
#
loop_
_entity_poly.entity_id
_entity_poly.type
_entity_poly.pdbx_seq_one_letter_code
_entity_poly.pdbx_strand_id
1 'polypeptide(L)'
;ISFNNVSSIILNPFLDINTNFIIEEFNPKILKKISFNQILKLKEKIKKINSTNIIYFKPQKFSKNLVNNLNLKINLAYGRINYKKKFFIADNIFDCEGNLNILEEFPVLFFDCFTIIDQKKEFLKKFSIKMNVKKDRLKLTAKGNLNIVNKKINFDNVSVNDESFLKEDLKYFKKSFENILLDKSFYETFNIKKIKNFILEVI
;
A
#
# COMPACT_ATOMS: atom_id res chain seq x y z
N ILE A 1 14.72 13.58 5.26
CA ILE A 1 13.88 13.52 4.05
C ILE A 1 14.31 14.70 3.18
N SER A 2 14.70 14.43 1.95
CA SER A 2 14.85 15.44 0.91
C SER A 2 13.61 15.37 0.02
N PHE A 3 12.94 16.49 -0.19
CA PHE A 3 11.77 16.57 -1.07
C PHE A 3 11.62 17.96 -1.68
N ASN A 4 11.05 17.98 -2.88
CA ASN A 4 10.55 19.18 -3.54
C ASN A 4 9.03 19.15 -3.52
N ASN A 5 8.38 20.29 -3.29
CA ASN A 5 6.94 20.41 -3.26
C ASN A 5 6.47 21.63 -4.05
N VAL A 6 5.45 21.41 -4.86
CA VAL A 6 4.67 22.49 -5.50
C VAL A 6 3.24 22.34 -5.01
N SER A 7 2.70 23.39 -4.39
CA SER A 7 1.35 23.38 -3.81
C SER A 7 0.54 24.58 -4.29
N SER A 8 -0.75 24.36 -4.53
CA SER A 8 -1.74 25.42 -4.70
C SER A 8 -2.86 25.26 -3.69
N ILE A 9 -3.32 26.38 -3.15
CA ILE A 9 -4.41 26.42 -2.17
C ILE A 9 -5.46 27.38 -2.67
N ILE A 10 -6.70 26.89 -2.83
CA ILE A 10 -7.86 27.67 -3.20
C ILE A 10 -8.77 27.71 -1.97
N LEU A 11 -9.14 28.92 -1.54
CA LEU A 11 -9.92 29.12 -0.31
C LEU A 11 -11.42 29.35 -0.57
N ASN A 12 -11.78 29.74 -1.79
CA ASN A 12 -13.14 30.12 -2.13
C ASN A 12 -13.61 29.40 -3.41
N PRO A 13 -14.80 28.77 -3.45
CA PRO A 13 -15.80 28.72 -2.37
C PRO A 13 -15.49 27.70 -1.26
N PHE A 14 -14.56 26.74 -1.50
CA PHE A 14 -14.17 25.68 -0.56
C PHE A 14 -12.66 25.56 -0.49
N LEU A 15 -12.16 25.06 0.65
CA LEU A 15 -10.75 24.75 0.79
C LEU A 15 -10.36 23.57 -0.11
N ASP A 16 -9.58 23.85 -1.13
CA ASP A 16 -8.99 22.86 -2.04
C ASP A 16 -7.47 23.01 -2.03
N ILE A 17 -6.78 21.90 -1.75
CA ILE A 17 -5.32 21.83 -1.61
C ILE A 17 -4.79 20.86 -2.65
N ASN A 18 -4.01 21.37 -3.60
CA ASN A 18 -3.34 20.54 -4.58
C ASN A 18 -1.84 20.51 -4.31
N THR A 19 -1.28 19.33 -4.18
CA THR A 19 0.15 19.17 -3.87
C THR A 19 0.82 18.18 -4.80
N ASN A 20 2.07 18.47 -5.15
CA ASN A 20 2.93 17.59 -5.90
C ASN A 20 4.27 17.48 -5.16
N PHE A 21 4.53 16.30 -4.59
CA PHE A 21 5.75 15.99 -3.86
C PHE A 21 6.66 15.10 -4.68
N ILE A 22 7.92 15.49 -4.79
CA ILE A 22 9.00 14.65 -5.29
C ILE A 22 9.91 14.34 -4.12
N ILE A 23 9.92 13.09 -3.67
CA ILE A 23 10.70 12.62 -2.52
C ILE A 23 11.90 11.84 -3.07
N GLU A 24 13.10 12.23 -2.68
CA GLU A 24 14.37 11.59 -3.08
C GLU A 24 14.88 10.64 -1.98
N GLU A 25 14.70 11.04 -0.72
CA GLU A 25 15.09 10.25 0.44
C GLU A 25 13.92 10.08 1.40
N PHE A 26 13.65 8.83 1.78
CA PHE A 26 12.59 8.50 2.70
C PHE A 26 13.09 7.64 3.85
N ASN A 27 12.85 8.10 5.08
CA ASN A 27 13.10 7.31 6.27
C ASN A 27 11.79 6.68 6.76
N PRO A 28 11.61 5.36 6.64
CA PRO A 28 10.37 4.68 7.04
C PRO A 28 10.05 4.81 8.54
N LYS A 29 11.01 5.19 9.39
CA LYS A 29 10.76 5.46 10.81
C LYS A 29 9.79 6.62 11.03
N ILE A 30 9.64 7.52 10.07
CA ILE A 30 8.69 8.64 10.16
C ILE A 30 7.25 8.13 10.14
N LEU A 31 6.95 7.08 9.39
CA LEU A 31 5.62 6.48 9.36
C LEU A 31 5.18 6.00 10.75
N LYS A 32 6.11 5.60 11.61
CA LYS A 32 5.81 5.18 12.99
C LYS A 32 5.24 6.30 13.86
N LYS A 33 5.49 7.57 13.48
CA LYS A 33 4.98 8.75 14.20
C LYS A 33 3.55 9.11 13.81
N ILE A 34 3.05 8.60 12.69
CA ILE A 34 1.69 8.85 12.22
C ILE A 34 0.77 7.81 12.85
N SER A 35 -0.15 8.26 13.70
CA SER A 35 -1.17 7.38 14.27
C SER A 35 -2.48 7.55 13.51
N PHE A 36 -3.07 6.44 13.07
CA PHE A 36 -4.37 6.47 12.42
C PHE A 36 -5.45 7.04 13.35
N ASN A 37 -5.36 6.75 14.65
CA ASN A 37 -6.25 7.31 15.65
C ASN A 37 -6.18 8.85 15.73
N GLN A 38 -5.02 9.45 15.47
CA GLN A 38 -4.90 10.91 15.39
C GLN A 38 -5.64 11.44 14.14
N ILE A 39 -5.57 10.75 13.02
CA ILE A 39 -6.33 11.11 11.81
C ILE A 39 -7.83 11.04 12.08
N LEU A 40 -8.29 9.98 12.75
CA LEU A 40 -9.71 9.83 13.11
C LEU A 40 -10.22 10.94 14.03
N LYS A 41 -9.39 11.47 14.94
CA LYS A 41 -9.74 12.63 15.79
C LYS A 41 -9.94 13.92 14.98
N LEU A 42 -9.42 13.99 13.77
CA LEU A 42 -9.53 15.16 12.89
C LEU A 42 -10.71 15.06 11.90
N LYS A 43 -11.61 14.07 12.03
CA LYS A 43 -12.73 13.83 11.10
C LYS A 43 -13.50 15.11 10.76
N GLU A 44 -13.86 15.90 11.79
CA GLU A 44 -14.65 17.14 11.63
C GLU A 44 -13.92 18.23 10.81
N LYS A 45 -12.60 18.23 10.82
CA LYS A 45 -11.79 19.14 10.00
C LYS A 45 -11.61 18.57 8.60
N ILE A 46 -11.34 17.27 8.50
CA ILE A 46 -11.07 16.57 7.24
C ILE A 46 -12.29 16.60 6.31
N LYS A 47 -13.52 16.52 6.84
CA LYS A 47 -14.74 16.60 6.02
C LYS A 47 -14.95 17.96 5.32
N LYS A 48 -14.20 18.99 5.70
CA LYS A 48 -14.28 20.34 5.10
C LYS A 48 -13.15 20.61 4.11
N ILE A 49 -12.29 19.63 3.85
CA ILE A 49 -11.09 19.80 3.02
C ILE A 49 -11.24 18.91 1.80
N ASN A 50 -10.99 19.50 0.63
CA ASN A 50 -10.71 18.78 -0.60
C ASN A 50 -9.21 18.86 -0.88
N SER A 51 -8.62 17.78 -1.35
CA SER A 51 -7.23 17.81 -1.78
C SER A 51 -6.92 16.78 -2.85
N THR A 52 -6.03 17.12 -3.75
CA THR A 52 -5.39 16.22 -4.70
C THR A 52 -3.89 16.23 -4.40
N ASN A 53 -3.37 15.07 -3.99
CA ASN A 53 -1.97 14.93 -3.62
C ASN A 53 -1.31 13.91 -4.53
N ILE A 54 -0.23 14.30 -5.18
CA ILE A 54 0.59 13.43 -6.01
C ILE A 54 1.97 13.33 -5.36
N ILE A 55 2.41 12.12 -5.11
CA ILE A 55 3.67 11.84 -4.44
C ILE A 55 4.49 10.93 -5.35
N TYR A 56 5.63 11.42 -5.79
CA TYR A 56 6.64 10.66 -6.51
C TYR A 56 7.82 10.39 -5.61
N PHE A 57 8.14 9.12 -5.42
CA PHE A 57 9.39 8.73 -4.78
C PHE A 57 10.38 8.28 -5.86
N LYS A 58 11.49 9.00 -5.98
CA LYS A 58 12.59 8.74 -6.92
C LYS A 58 13.88 8.62 -6.13
N PRO A 59 14.21 7.44 -5.60
CA PRO A 59 15.42 7.26 -4.80
C PRO A 59 16.68 7.53 -5.63
N GLN A 60 17.69 8.10 -4.99
CA GLN A 60 18.99 8.26 -5.60
C GLN A 60 19.58 6.90 -5.98
N LYS A 61 20.35 6.85 -7.07
CA LYS A 61 20.86 5.61 -7.72
C LYS A 61 21.60 4.63 -6.79
N PHE A 62 22.09 5.08 -5.65
CA PHE A 62 22.84 4.25 -4.70
C PHE A 62 22.05 3.89 -3.44
N SER A 63 20.75 4.16 -3.40
CA SER A 63 19.95 3.82 -2.24
C SER A 63 19.65 2.32 -2.19
N LYS A 64 19.85 1.70 -1.02
CA LYS A 64 19.50 0.28 -0.75
C LYS A 64 17.99 0.11 -0.54
N ASN A 65 17.16 0.94 -1.16
CA ASN A 65 15.72 0.86 -1.01
C ASN A 65 15.16 -0.34 -1.78
N LEU A 66 14.28 -1.07 -1.15
CA LEU A 66 13.55 -2.17 -1.79
C LEU A 66 12.65 -1.65 -2.92
N VAL A 67 12.03 -0.48 -2.72
CA VAL A 67 11.17 0.19 -3.69
C VAL A 67 12.02 1.13 -4.54
N ASN A 68 12.02 0.91 -5.85
CA ASN A 68 12.80 1.71 -6.80
C ASN A 68 12.10 3.01 -7.17
N ASN A 69 10.81 2.95 -7.42
CA ASN A 69 9.98 4.12 -7.74
C ASN A 69 8.61 3.93 -7.11
N LEU A 70 8.01 5.03 -6.67
CA LEU A 70 6.63 5.06 -6.22
C LEU A 70 5.92 6.27 -6.83
N ASN A 71 4.75 6.03 -7.36
CA ASN A 71 3.77 7.07 -7.72
C ASN A 71 2.51 6.80 -6.89
N LEU A 72 2.15 7.75 -6.04
CA LEU A 72 0.97 7.68 -5.20
C LEU A 72 0.12 8.93 -5.42
N LYS A 73 -1.09 8.72 -5.94
CA LYS A 73 -2.12 9.76 -6.06
C LYS A 73 -3.17 9.54 -4.98
N ILE A 74 -3.47 10.57 -4.21
CA ILE A 74 -4.50 10.57 -3.17
C ILE A 74 -5.44 11.74 -3.42
N ASN A 75 -6.71 11.44 -3.64
CA ASN A 75 -7.77 12.44 -3.70
C ASN A 75 -8.59 12.34 -2.42
N LEU A 76 -8.67 13.43 -1.68
CA LEU A 76 -9.54 13.59 -0.53
C LEU A 76 -10.67 14.52 -0.92
N ALA A 77 -11.90 14.08 -0.72
CA ALA A 77 -13.10 14.89 -0.93
C ALA A 77 -14.10 14.61 0.20
N TYR A 78 -14.36 15.62 1.04
CA TYR A 78 -15.34 15.54 2.12
C TYR A 78 -15.17 14.28 3.01
N GLY A 79 -13.92 13.97 3.37
CA GLY A 79 -13.60 12.80 4.20
C GLY A 79 -13.56 11.45 3.46
N ARG A 80 -13.81 11.42 2.17
CA ARG A 80 -13.61 10.24 1.31
C ARG A 80 -12.26 10.32 0.64
N ILE A 81 -11.47 9.27 0.79
CA ILE A 81 -10.16 9.13 0.15
C ILE A 81 -10.28 8.13 -0.99
N ASN A 82 -9.85 8.53 -2.18
CA ASN A 82 -9.54 7.61 -3.27
C ASN A 82 -8.04 7.64 -3.49
N TYR A 83 -7.43 6.47 -3.64
CA TYR A 83 -5.99 6.39 -3.89
C TYR A 83 -5.68 5.48 -5.07
N LYS A 84 -4.59 5.83 -5.75
CA LYS A 84 -3.95 4.98 -6.75
C LYS A 84 -2.46 4.99 -6.49
N LYS A 85 -1.88 3.80 -6.32
CA LYS A 85 -0.49 3.60 -5.96
C LYS A 85 0.16 2.64 -6.94
N LYS A 86 1.22 3.09 -7.59
CA LYS A 86 2.07 2.27 -8.45
C LYS A 86 3.50 2.34 -7.96
N PHE A 87 4.12 1.21 -7.73
CA PHE A 87 5.52 1.15 -7.31
C PHE A 87 6.24 -0.06 -7.90
N PHE A 88 7.56 -0.04 -7.85
CA PHE A 88 8.41 -1.06 -8.42
C PHE A 88 9.30 -1.68 -7.34
N ILE A 89 9.35 -3.00 -7.33
CA ILE A 89 10.32 -3.77 -6.55
C ILE A 89 11.07 -4.69 -7.50
N ALA A 90 12.40 -4.52 -7.61
CA ALA A 90 13.22 -5.30 -8.53
C ALA A 90 12.63 -5.29 -9.95
N ASP A 91 12.27 -4.10 -10.44
CA ASP A 91 11.68 -3.81 -11.74
C ASP A 91 10.29 -4.44 -12.00
N ASN A 92 9.73 -5.12 -11.01
CA ASN A 92 8.37 -5.66 -11.09
C ASN A 92 7.34 -4.63 -10.61
N ILE A 93 6.21 -4.56 -11.32
CA ILE A 93 5.14 -3.60 -11.11
C ILE A 93 4.19 -4.08 -10.02
N PHE A 94 3.90 -3.19 -9.08
CA PHE A 94 2.84 -3.32 -8.09
C PHE A 94 1.89 -2.13 -8.28
N ASP A 95 0.67 -2.39 -8.68
CA ASP A 95 -0.38 -1.39 -8.88
C ASP A 95 -1.54 -1.69 -7.95
N CYS A 96 -1.95 -0.70 -7.16
CA CYS A 96 -3.08 -0.83 -6.23
C CYS A 96 -3.91 0.44 -6.27
N GLU A 97 -5.22 0.29 -6.33
CA GLU A 97 -6.16 1.39 -6.16
C GLU A 97 -7.26 1.02 -5.16
N GLY A 98 -7.92 2.02 -4.64
CA GLY A 98 -8.99 1.80 -3.70
C GLY A 98 -9.53 3.07 -3.07
N ASN A 99 -10.36 2.88 -2.07
CA ASN A 99 -11.01 4.00 -1.38
C ASN A 99 -11.17 3.73 0.11
N LEU A 100 -11.37 4.80 0.86
CA LEU A 100 -11.57 4.80 2.30
C LEU A 100 -12.51 5.96 2.66
N ASN A 101 -13.57 5.69 3.39
CA ASN A 101 -14.38 6.73 4.02
C ASN A 101 -13.94 6.91 5.49
N ILE A 102 -13.26 8.02 5.78
CA ILE A 102 -12.76 8.30 7.14
C ILE A 102 -13.89 8.66 8.10
N LEU A 103 -15.05 9.11 7.59
CA LEU A 103 -16.16 9.59 8.43
C LEU A 103 -16.93 8.47 9.09
N GLU A 104 -16.79 7.24 8.60
CA GLU A 104 -17.42 6.07 9.22
C GLU A 104 -16.88 5.81 10.62
N GLU A 105 -17.68 5.18 11.46
CA GLU A 105 -17.29 4.78 12.82
C GLU A 105 -16.16 3.74 12.76
N PHE A 106 -16.28 2.79 11.85
CA PHE A 106 -15.29 1.75 11.56
C PHE A 106 -14.80 1.88 10.12
N PRO A 107 -13.83 2.78 9.85
CA PRO A 107 -13.36 3.01 8.50
C PRO A 107 -12.81 1.76 7.84
N VAL A 108 -13.31 1.47 6.65
CA VAL A 108 -12.92 0.31 5.85
C VAL A 108 -12.17 0.79 4.60
N LEU A 109 -10.94 0.34 4.45
CA LEU A 109 -10.12 0.55 3.26
C LEU A 109 -10.44 -0.55 2.25
N PHE A 110 -11.02 -0.19 1.12
CA PHE A 110 -11.17 -1.07 -0.03
C PHE A 110 -9.91 -1.02 -0.88
N PHE A 111 -9.51 -2.17 -1.43
CA PHE A 111 -8.34 -2.28 -2.29
C PHE A 111 -8.59 -3.22 -3.47
N ASP A 112 -7.98 -2.89 -4.59
CA ASP A 112 -7.85 -3.72 -5.77
C ASP A 112 -6.39 -3.62 -6.22
N CYS A 113 -5.65 -4.71 -6.09
CA CYS A 113 -4.21 -4.77 -6.30
C CYS A 113 -3.85 -5.79 -7.36
N PHE A 114 -2.90 -5.39 -8.18
CA PHE A 114 -2.38 -6.20 -9.25
C PHE A 114 -0.85 -6.14 -9.29
N THR A 115 -0.20 -7.27 -9.50
CA THR A 115 1.24 -7.31 -9.74
C THR A 115 1.62 -8.32 -10.81
N ILE A 116 2.66 -7.98 -11.57
CA ILE A 116 3.34 -8.89 -12.47
C ILE A 116 4.80 -8.98 -12.02
N ILE A 117 5.25 -10.19 -11.80
CA ILE A 117 6.64 -10.53 -11.50
C ILE A 117 7.15 -11.36 -12.68
N ASP A 118 7.94 -10.73 -13.56
CA ASP A 118 8.42 -11.37 -14.78
C ASP A 118 9.57 -12.34 -14.50
N GLN A 119 10.39 -12.05 -13.47
CA GLN A 119 11.52 -12.89 -13.05
C GLN A 119 11.37 -13.28 -11.58
N LYS A 120 10.54 -14.29 -11.32
CA LYS A 120 10.20 -14.73 -9.95
C LYS A 120 11.46 -15.07 -9.14
N LYS A 121 12.44 -15.73 -9.74
CA LYS A 121 13.70 -16.10 -9.09
C LYS A 121 14.49 -14.86 -8.60
N GLU A 122 14.65 -13.86 -9.46
CA GLU A 122 15.37 -12.63 -9.12
C GLU A 122 14.60 -11.79 -8.08
N PHE A 123 13.26 -11.75 -8.20
CA PHE A 123 12.40 -11.12 -7.19
C PHE A 123 12.59 -11.75 -5.82
N LEU A 124 12.54 -13.08 -5.71
CA LEU A 124 12.72 -13.81 -4.46
C LEU A 124 14.11 -13.62 -3.85
N LYS A 125 15.15 -13.51 -4.67
CA LYS A 125 16.52 -13.18 -4.21
C LYS A 125 16.59 -11.84 -3.47
N LYS A 126 15.79 -10.84 -3.84
CA LYS A 126 15.74 -9.55 -3.12
C LYS A 126 15.30 -9.71 -1.66
N PHE A 127 14.52 -10.74 -1.37
CA PHE A 127 14.11 -11.12 -0.02
C PHE A 127 15.03 -12.18 0.61
N SER A 128 16.16 -12.52 -0.04
CA SER A 128 17.05 -13.62 0.38
C SER A 128 16.32 -14.96 0.49
N ILE A 129 15.41 -15.23 -0.45
CA ILE A 129 14.70 -16.49 -0.58
C ILE A 129 15.32 -17.25 -1.76
N LYS A 130 15.84 -18.47 -1.48
CA LYS A 130 16.37 -19.39 -2.48
C LYS A 130 15.32 -20.47 -2.73
N MET A 131 14.71 -20.46 -3.89
CA MET A 131 13.75 -21.48 -4.31
C MET A 131 14.04 -21.93 -5.74
N ASN A 132 13.78 -23.21 -6.01
CA ASN A 132 13.80 -23.72 -7.36
C ASN A 132 12.41 -23.50 -7.97
N VAL A 133 12.29 -22.58 -8.92
CA VAL A 133 11.01 -22.11 -9.45
C VAL A 133 10.76 -22.70 -10.82
N LYS A 134 9.67 -23.45 -10.99
CA LYS A 134 9.31 -24.07 -12.28
C LYS A 134 8.77 -23.07 -13.32
N LYS A 135 8.05 -22.03 -12.88
CA LYS A 135 7.53 -20.93 -13.72
C LYS A 135 8.17 -19.64 -13.28
N ASP A 136 8.76 -18.90 -14.20
CA ASP A 136 9.49 -17.67 -13.88
C ASP A 136 8.55 -16.48 -13.72
N ARG A 137 7.45 -16.43 -14.48
CA ARG A 137 6.46 -15.36 -14.42
C ARG A 137 5.35 -15.66 -13.42
N LEU A 138 5.00 -14.64 -12.63
CA LEU A 138 3.88 -14.67 -11.68
C LEU A 138 3.00 -13.44 -11.90
N LYS A 139 1.71 -13.66 -12.14
CA LYS A 139 0.68 -12.63 -12.11
C LYS A 139 -0.16 -12.84 -10.86
N LEU A 140 -0.34 -11.82 -10.04
CA LEU A 140 -1.13 -11.90 -8.81
C LEU A 140 -2.11 -10.74 -8.77
N THR A 141 -3.37 -11.05 -8.48
CA THR A 141 -4.40 -10.05 -8.18
C THR A 141 -4.95 -10.31 -6.78
N ALA A 142 -5.30 -9.24 -6.08
CA ALA A 142 -5.93 -9.34 -4.77
C ALA A 142 -6.91 -8.18 -4.59
N LYS A 143 -8.18 -8.51 -4.37
CA LYS A 143 -9.26 -7.56 -4.13
C LYS A 143 -9.90 -7.84 -2.79
N GLY A 144 -10.24 -6.77 -2.06
CA GLY A 144 -10.87 -6.95 -0.76
C GLY A 144 -10.97 -5.66 0.03
N ASN A 145 -11.08 -5.82 1.32
CA ASN A 145 -11.21 -4.72 2.24
C ASN A 145 -10.47 -4.97 3.57
N LEU A 146 -10.06 -3.89 4.21
CA LEU A 146 -9.36 -3.89 5.49
C LEU A 146 -10.05 -2.93 6.46
N ASN A 147 -10.60 -3.45 7.54
CA ASN A 147 -11.01 -2.61 8.65
C ASN A 147 -9.75 -2.12 9.37
N ILE A 148 -9.53 -0.79 9.35
CA ILE A 148 -8.27 -0.20 9.81
C ILE A 148 -8.18 -0.18 11.33
N VAL A 149 -9.31 -0.08 12.02
CA VAL A 149 -9.37 0.02 13.48
C VAL A 149 -9.04 -1.33 14.12
N ASN A 150 -9.71 -2.39 13.70
CA ASN A 150 -9.53 -3.72 14.26
C ASN A 150 -8.52 -4.58 13.51
N LYS A 151 -7.92 -4.06 12.43
CA LYS A 151 -6.90 -4.71 11.59
C LYS A 151 -7.37 -6.06 11.01
N LYS A 152 -8.65 -6.15 10.66
CA LYS A 152 -9.23 -7.32 10.02
C LYS A 152 -9.32 -7.11 8.53
N ILE A 153 -8.70 -8.01 7.77
CA ILE A 153 -8.77 -8.03 6.31
C ILE A 153 -9.82 -9.02 5.84
N ASN A 154 -10.44 -8.70 4.71
CA ASN A 154 -11.29 -9.63 4.00
C ASN A 154 -10.89 -9.60 2.52
N PHE A 155 -10.58 -10.77 1.96
CA PHE A 155 -10.31 -10.92 0.54
C PHE A 155 -11.58 -11.40 -0.16
N ASP A 156 -12.05 -10.59 -1.12
CA ASP A 156 -13.17 -10.95 -1.98
C ASP A 156 -12.69 -11.91 -3.08
N ASN A 157 -11.49 -11.67 -3.59
CA ASN A 157 -10.81 -12.51 -4.56
C ASN A 157 -9.29 -12.40 -4.43
N VAL A 158 -8.60 -13.52 -4.58
CA VAL A 158 -7.17 -13.60 -4.83
C VAL A 158 -6.96 -14.56 -5.99
N SER A 159 -6.19 -14.16 -7.01
CA SER A 159 -5.85 -15.05 -8.11
C SER A 159 -4.35 -15.06 -8.38
N VAL A 160 -3.86 -16.20 -8.80
CA VAL A 160 -2.47 -16.44 -9.21
C VAL A 160 -2.48 -17.00 -10.63
N ASN A 161 -1.85 -16.27 -11.58
CA ASN A 161 -1.82 -16.63 -12.99
C ASN A 161 -3.22 -16.88 -13.58
N ASP A 162 -4.18 -15.99 -13.21
CA ASP A 162 -5.59 -16.02 -13.59
C ASP A 162 -6.42 -17.16 -12.98
N GLU A 163 -5.83 -17.99 -12.10
CA GLU A 163 -6.54 -19.00 -11.32
C GLU A 163 -6.93 -18.42 -9.97
N SER A 164 -8.24 -18.35 -9.70
CA SER A 164 -8.76 -17.82 -8.42
C SER A 164 -8.59 -18.84 -7.30
N PHE A 165 -8.26 -18.36 -6.12
CA PHE A 165 -8.15 -19.18 -4.92
C PHE A 165 -9.52 -19.76 -4.51
N LEU A 166 -9.53 -21.00 -4.08
CA LEU A 166 -10.70 -21.62 -3.43
C LEU A 166 -10.97 -20.96 -2.06
N LYS A 167 -12.17 -21.17 -1.54
CA LYS A 167 -12.58 -20.56 -0.25
C LYS A 167 -11.66 -20.95 0.93
N GLU A 168 -11.10 -22.14 0.89
CA GLU A 168 -10.17 -22.63 1.92
C GLU A 168 -8.83 -21.94 1.82
N ASP A 169 -8.30 -21.81 0.61
CA ASP A 169 -7.05 -21.08 0.34
C ASP A 169 -7.15 -19.61 0.73
N LEU A 170 -8.31 -18.97 0.42
CA LEU A 170 -8.58 -17.59 0.84
C LEU A 170 -8.58 -17.43 2.37
N LYS A 171 -9.14 -18.40 3.10
CA LYS A 171 -9.12 -18.39 4.58
C LYS A 171 -7.71 -18.52 5.12
N TYR A 172 -6.91 -19.43 4.54
CA TYR A 172 -5.50 -19.61 4.92
C TYR A 172 -4.70 -18.35 4.62
N PHE A 173 -4.81 -17.81 3.42
CA PHE A 173 -4.13 -16.59 2.99
C PHE A 173 -4.47 -15.40 3.89
N LYS A 174 -5.76 -15.23 4.22
CA LYS A 174 -6.24 -14.22 5.17
C LYS A 174 -5.58 -14.37 6.54
N LYS A 175 -5.60 -15.57 7.09
CA LYS A 175 -5.03 -15.86 8.42
C LYS A 175 -3.53 -15.57 8.45
N SER A 176 -2.79 -16.01 7.43
CA SER A 176 -1.36 -15.75 7.29
C SER A 176 -1.07 -14.26 7.15
N PHE A 177 -1.87 -13.55 6.35
CA PHE A 177 -1.75 -12.09 6.20
C PHE A 177 -1.98 -11.35 7.53
N GLU A 178 -3.06 -11.65 8.25
CA GLU A 178 -3.37 -11.03 9.54
C GLU A 178 -2.29 -11.30 10.57
N ASN A 179 -1.86 -12.55 10.71
CA ASN A 179 -0.90 -12.97 11.74
C ASN A 179 0.52 -12.45 11.49
N ILE A 180 0.95 -12.37 10.23
CA ILE A 180 2.33 -11.99 9.90
C ILE A 180 2.46 -10.50 9.65
N LEU A 181 1.53 -9.92 8.89
CA LEU A 181 1.64 -8.54 8.44
C LEU A 181 0.93 -7.53 9.35
N LEU A 182 -0.21 -7.91 9.95
CA LEU A 182 -1.03 -7.00 10.75
C LEU A 182 -0.92 -7.22 12.27
N ASP A 183 -0.01 -8.08 12.73
CA ASP A 183 0.09 -8.51 14.13
C ASP A 183 0.31 -7.36 15.14
N LYS A 184 1.18 -6.40 14.83
CA LYS A 184 1.56 -5.31 15.76
C LYS A 184 1.03 -3.94 15.33
N SER A 185 1.48 -3.43 14.20
CA SER A 185 1.05 -2.14 13.68
C SER A 185 0.98 -2.14 12.16
N PHE A 186 0.09 -1.32 11.61
CA PHE A 186 -0.03 -1.16 10.16
C PHE A 186 1.30 -0.78 9.48
N TYR A 187 2.14 0.00 10.17
CA TYR A 187 3.43 0.43 9.62
C TYR A 187 4.49 -0.67 9.61
N GLU A 188 4.37 -1.67 10.46
CA GLU A 188 5.25 -2.84 10.47
C GLU A 188 4.96 -3.81 9.32
N THR A 189 3.82 -3.66 8.64
CA THR A 189 3.48 -4.39 7.42
C THR A 189 4.56 -4.22 6.34
N PHE A 190 5.23 -3.06 6.33
CA PHE A 190 6.33 -2.76 5.38
C PHE A 190 7.70 -3.27 5.85
N ASN A 191 7.75 -4.07 6.91
CA ASN A 191 9.00 -4.68 7.37
C ASN A 191 9.42 -5.83 6.44
N ILE A 192 10.61 -5.73 5.85
CA ILE A 192 11.14 -6.72 4.89
C ILE A 192 11.13 -8.14 5.47
N LYS A 193 11.45 -8.31 6.77
CA LYS A 193 11.42 -9.63 7.42
C LYS A 193 10.00 -10.21 7.45
N LYS A 194 8.99 -9.40 7.76
CA LYS A 194 7.59 -9.84 7.76
C LYS A 194 7.10 -10.18 6.35
N ILE A 195 7.43 -9.35 5.37
CA ILE A 195 7.12 -9.62 3.97
C ILE A 195 7.78 -10.93 3.53
N LYS A 196 9.06 -11.14 3.86
CA LYS A 196 9.74 -12.40 3.60
C LYS A 196 9.03 -13.59 4.22
N ASN A 197 8.69 -13.51 5.51
CA ASN A 197 7.99 -14.60 6.21
C ASN A 197 6.63 -14.88 5.58
N PHE A 198 5.88 -13.83 5.22
CA PHE A 198 4.61 -14.00 4.52
C PHE A 198 4.77 -14.67 3.15
N ILE A 199 5.78 -14.26 2.36
CA ILE A 199 6.08 -14.90 1.08
C ILE A 199 6.40 -16.39 1.27
N LEU A 200 7.21 -16.75 2.28
CA LEU A 200 7.58 -18.14 2.57
C LEU A 200 6.39 -18.99 3.04
N GLU A 201 5.40 -18.36 3.67
CA GLU A 201 4.20 -19.04 4.18
C GLU A 201 3.19 -19.35 3.07
N VAL A 202 3.12 -18.51 2.02
CA VAL A 202 2.07 -18.61 0.99
C VAL A 202 2.55 -19.12 -0.37
N ILE A 203 3.85 -19.38 -0.54
CA ILE A 203 4.44 -20.02 -1.73
C ILE A 203 4.63 -21.52 -1.53
#